data_0eab8261db330272b29a050bea4e5867
#
_entry.id   0eab8261db330272b29a050bea4e5867
#
_cell.length_a   1.000
_cell.length_b   1.000
_cell.length_c   1.000
_cell.angle_alpha   90.00
_cell.angle_beta   90.00
_cell.angle_gamma   90.00
#
_symmetry.space_group_name_H-M   'P 1'
#
loop_
_entity.id
_entity.type
_entity.pdbx_description
1 polymer ?
#
loop_
_entity_poly.entity_id
_entity_poly.type
_entity_poly.pdbx_seq_one_letter_code
_entity_poly.pdbx_strand_id
1 'polypeptide(L)'
;VKNQFSKDKLYLAVINKNGLWIKDVVNDQISIINSSKINSNFLTNTFITTFNKDFNLVRSLKSDKIDIKNNEWLIYDVTIFEDNVSRKVDLIKFNFNFDQKRMESLFSNLSSLSLLKLIDLKKNYKLLNYSTTDVEIQIYKVATYPLLLALMTILSSIIMFNTRRNNSKTIKIIIGLFFSIVIYYINNLFNVMGATEKIPLMVSIWTPIMLLSLVNLITILNINDK
;
A
#
# COMPACT_ATOMS: atom_id res chain seq x y z
N VAL A 1 6.41 -6.63 -9.70
CA VAL A 1 6.79 -7.24 -8.41
C VAL A 1 7.79 -6.31 -7.75
N LYS A 2 7.31 -5.46 -6.84
CA LYS A 2 8.14 -4.49 -6.13
C LYS A 2 8.75 -5.22 -4.92
N ASN A 3 10.01 -5.64 -5.02
CA ASN A 3 10.77 -6.12 -3.88
C ASN A 3 11.08 -4.89 -2.99
N GLN A 4 10.25 -4.63 -2.01
CA GLN A 4 10.56 -3.69 -0.94
C GLN A 4 11.34 -4.42 0.15
N PHE A 5 12.61 -4.62 -0.06
CA PHE A 5 13.54 -4.98 0.99
C PHE A 5 14.02 -3.70 1.67
N SER A 6 13.36 -3.31 2.75
CA SER A 6 13.91 -2.34 3.70
C SER A 6 14.72 -3.10 4.74
N LYS A 7 15.93 -2.65 5.03
CA LYS A 7 16.93 -3.33 5.89
C LYS A 7 16.49 -3.57 7.35
N ASP A 8 15.39 -2.98 7.82
CA ASP A 8 15.00 -3.01 9.24
C ASP A 8 13.57 -3.51 9.50
N LYS A 9 12.99 -4.35 8.61
CA LYS A 9 11.61 -4.82 8.80
C LYS A 9 11.57 -6.19 9.45
N LEU A 10 11.05 -6.23 10.69
CA LEU A 10 10.83 -7.46 11.45
C LEU A 10 9.77 -8.38 10.81
N TYR A 11 8.79 -7.82 10.09
CA TYR A 11 7.70 -8.55 9.49
C TYR A 11 7.58 -8.29 7.99
N LEU A 12 7.23 -9.30 7.24
CA LEU A 12 6.97 -9.20 5.81
C LEU A 12 5.86 -10.17 5.42
N ALA A 13 4.86 -9.70 4.67
CA ALA A 13 3.91 -10.58 4.00
C ALA A 13 3.86 -10.24 2.50
N VAL A 14 3.90 -11.28 1.66
CA VAL A 14 3.87 -11.15 0.20
C VAL A 14 2.96 -12.21 -0.38
N ILE A 15 2.05 -11.82 -1.28
CA ILE A 15 1.32 -12.76 -2.14
C ILE A 15 1.96 -12.73 -3.52
N ASN A 16 2.27 -13.90 -4.03
CA ASN A 16 2.75 -14.09 -5.40
C ASN A 16 2.04 -15.30 -6.05
N LYS A 17 2.45 -15.68 -7.25
CA LYS A 17 1.91 -16.85 -7.96
C LYS A 17 2.11 -18.17 -7.18
N ASN A 18 3.07 -18.20 -6.26
CA ASN A 18 3.44 -19.37 -5.45
C ASN A 18 2.75 -19.36 -4.07
N GLY A 19 1.80 -18.49 -3.85
CA GLY A 19 1.02 -18.38 -2.61
C GLY A 19 1.41 -17.20 -1.72
N LEU A 20 1.00 -17.30 -0.47
CA LEU A 20 1.26 -16.34 0.59
C LEU A 20 2.57 -16.67 1.29
N TRP A 21 3.40 -15.66 1.52
CA TRP A 21 4.60 -15.72 2.34
C TRP A 21 4.51 -14.70 3.46
N ILE A 22 4.72 -15.12 4.70
CA ILE A 22 4.75 -14.25 5.87
C ILE A 22 6.04 -14.52 6.63
N LYS A 23 6.75 -13.46 7.02
CA LYS A 23 7.79 -13.50 8.04
C LYS A 23 7.22 -12.85 9.28
N ASP A 24 7.19 -13.57 10.38
CA ASP A 24 6.75 -13.08 11.68
C ASP A 24 7.83 -13.30 12.74
N VAL A 25 7.89 -12.43 13.73
CA VAL A 25 8.84 -12.54 14.85
C VAL A 25 8.05 -12.47 16.14
N VAL A 26 8.03 -13.59 16.85
CA VAL A 26 7.34 -13.75 18.13
C VAL A 26 8.33 -14.34 19.14
N ASN A 27 8.47 -13.72 20.31
CA ASN A 27 9.37 -14.17 21.39
C ASN A 27 10.80 -14.45 20.91
N ASP A 28 11.36 -13.54 20.08
CA ASP A 28 12.71 -13.66 19.52
C ASP A 28 12.93 -14.85 18.56
N GLN A 29 11.87 -15.52 18.16
CA GLN A 29 11.88 -16.55 17.12
C GLN A 29 11.35 -15.97 15.80
N ILE A 30 12.05 -16.28 14.73
CA ILE A 30 11.68 -15.86 13.37
C ILE A 30 10.90 -17.02 12.74
N SER A 31 9.63 -16.80 12.42
CA SER A 31 8.80 -17.76 11.72
C SER A 31 8.58 -17.32 10.27
N ILE A 32 8.91 -18.20 9.34
CA ILE A 32 8.60 -18.03 7.92
C ILE A 32 7.43 -18.97 7.60
N ILE A 33 6.33 -18.38 7.17
CA ILE A 33 5.09 -19.07 6.87
C ILE A 33 4.86 -18.99 5.37
N ASN A 34 4.67 -20.14 4.74
CA ASN A 34 4.27 -20.24 3.34
C ASN A 34 2.96 -21.00 3.25
N SER A 35 1.97 -20.42 2.58
CA SER A 35 0.65 -21.05 2.34
C SER A 35 0.25 -20.93 0.89
N SER A 36 -0.31 -22.00 0.33
CA SER A 36 -0.75 -22.04 -1.07
C SER A 36 -1.92 -21.11 -1.33
N LYS A 37 -2.88 -21.01 -0.40
CA LYS A 37 -4.11 -20.18 -0.55
C LYS A 37 -4.62 -19.68 0.80
N ILE A 38 -5.32 -18.54 0.73
CA ILE A 38 -6.12 -17.98 1.82
C ILE A 38 -7.60 -18.14 1.42
N ASN A 39 -8.38 -18.82 2.25
CA ASN A 39 -9.83 -18.94 2.09
C ASN A 39 -10.50 -18.36 3.34
N SER A 40 -10.95 -17.11 3.26
CA SER A 40 -11.57 -16.40 4.39
C SER A 40 -10.70 -16.47 5.65
N ASN A 41 -11.02 -17.36 6.59
CA ASN A 41 -10.35 -17.52 7.88
C ASN A 41 -9.27 -18.62 7.88
N PHE A 42 -9.07 -19.32 6.76
CA PHE A 42 -8.21 -20.49 6.73
C PHE A 42 -7.05 -20.32 5.76
N LEU A 43 -5.87 -20.74 6.18
CA LEU A 43 -4.73 -21.02 5.30
C LEU A 43 -4.75 -22.49 4.93
N THR A 44 -4.41 -22.78 3.66
CA THR A 44 -4.37 -24.16 3.16
C THR A 44 -2.98 -24.53 2.64
N ASN A 45 -2.60 -25.80 2.84
CA ASN A 45 -1.28 -26.31 2.48
C ASN A 45 -0.16 -25.39 3.00
N THR A 46 -0.05 -25.29 4.30
CA THR A 46 0.83 -24.32 4.94
C THR A 46 2.07 -24.99 5.52
N PHE A 47 3.22 -24.38 5.24
CA PHE A 47 4.50 -24.67 5.86
C PHE A 47 4.88 -23.52 6.77
N ILE A 48 5.27 -23.82 8.00
CA ILE A 48 5.79 -22.85 8.97
C ILE A 48 7.18 -23.33 9.39
N THR A 49 8.18 -22.52 9.12
CA THR A 49 9.56 -22.80 9.53
C THR A 49 10.00 -21.77 10.53
N THR A 50 10.40 -22.22 11.72
CA THR A 50 10.81 -21.36 12.84
C THR A 50 12.31 -21.46 13.06
N PHE A 51 12.95 -20.29 13.16
CA PHE A 51 14.37 -20.11 13.41
C PHE A 51 14.58 -19.38 14.74
N ASN A 52 15.71 -19.61 15.38
CA ASN A 52 16.18 -18.80 16.50
C ASN A 52 16.81 -17.47 16.01
N LYS A 53 17.30 -16.63 16.94
CA LYS A 53 17.98 -15.36 16.63
C LYS A 53 19.22 -15.54 15.75
N ASP A 54 19.90 -16.67 15.85
CA ASP A 54 21.11 -17.01 15.11
C ASP A 54 20.82 -17.66 13.77
N PHE A 55 19.54 -17.63 13.32
CA PHE A 55 19.06 -18.28 12.10
C PHE A 55 19.25 -19.80 12.05
N ASN A 56 19.41 -20.46 13.20
CA ASN A 56 19.38 -21.92 13.26
C ASN A 56 17.93 -22.41 13.23
N LEU A 57 17.67 -23.46 12.46
CA LEU A 57 16.36 -24.09 12.37
C LEU A 57 15.98 -24.68 13.72
N VAL A 58 14.83 -24.29 14.25
CA VAL A 58 14.29 -24.85 15.49
C VAL A 58 13.31 -25.97 15.19
N ARG A 59 12.36 -25.70 14.28
CA ARG A 59 11.34 -26.69 13.85
C ARG A 59 10.68 -26.27 12.56
N SER A 60 10.08 -27.24 11.88
CA SER A 60 9.18 -27.00 10.75
C SER A 60 7.84 -27.69 11.00
N LEU A 61 6.75 -27.00 10.63
CA LEU A 61 5.39 -27.50 10.75
C LEU A 61 4.77 -27.55 9.36
N LYS A 62 4.08 -28.64 9.07
CA LYS A 62 3.24 -28.78 7.87
C LYS A 62 1.82 -29.05 8.28
N SER A 63 0.86 -28.31 7.70
CA SER A 63 -0.58 -28.51 7.92
C SER A 63 -1.35 -28.19 6.67
N ASP A 64 -2.44 -28.93 6.45
CA ASP A 64 -3.34 -28.67 5.33
C ASP A 64 -4.40 -27.62 5.66
N LYS A 65 -4.62 -27.33 6.97
CA LYS A 65 -5.62 -26.35 7.41
C LYS A 65 -5.19 -25.63 8.67
N ILE A 66 -5.16 -24.31 8.60
CA ILE A 66 -4.86 -23.42 9.74
C ILE A 66 -5.96 -22.38 9.87
N ASP A 67 -6.57 -22.23 11.03
CA ASP A 67 -7.50 -21.15 11.35
C ASP A 67 -6.74 -19.93 11.85
N ILE A 68 -6.91 -18.81 11.16
CA ILE A 68 -6.23 -17.53 11.40
C ILE A 68 -7.17 -16.43 11.89
N LYS A 69 -8.36 -16.81 12.34
CA LYS A 69 -9.41 -15.86 12.77
C LYS A 69 -8.91 -14.90 13.85
N ASN A 70 -8.11 -15.40 14.76
CA ASN A 70 -7.51 -14.66 15.87
C ASN A 70 -5.98 -14.72 15.79
N ASN A 71 -5.28 -13.96 16.64
CA ASN A 71 -3.82 -14.03 16.77
C ASN A 71 -3.33 -15.40 17.29
N GLU A 72 -4.17 -16.15 18.04
CA GLU A 72 -3.91 -17.55 18.38
C GLU A 72 -4.39 -18.42 17.21
N TRP A 73 -3.46 -18.87 16.37
CA TRP A 73 -3.75 -19.72 15.24
C TRP A 73 -3.99 -21.16 15.69
N LEU A 74 -5.05 -21.76 15.19
CA LEU A 74 -5.34 -23.18 15.40
C LEU A 74 -4.86 -23.95 14.18
N ILE A 75 -3.84 -24.79 14.39
CA ILE A 75 -3.19 -25.56 13.33
C ILE A 75 -3.68 -27.00 13.45
N TYR A 76 -4.41 -27.49 12.45
CA TYR A 76 -5.02 -28.82 12.44
C TYR A 76 -4.13 -29.81 11.69
N ASP A 77 -4.15 -31.08 12.09
CA ASP A 77 -3.45 -32.20 11.44
C ASP A 77 -1.97 -31.89 11.16
N VAL A 78 -1.25 -31.49 12.20
CA VAL A 78 0.11 -30.95 12.09
C VAL A 78 1.14 -32.06 12.03
N THR A 79 1.98 -32.02 11.02
CA THR A 79 3.24 -32.80 11.02
C THR A 79 4.37 -31.86 11.47
N ILE A 80 4.98 -32.16 12.60
CA ILE A 80 6.12 -31.44 13.18
C ILE A 80 7.40 -32.14 12.77
N PHE A 81 8.37 -31.39 12.27
CA PHE A 81 9.71 -31.83 11.97
C PHE A 81 10.68 -31.12 12.92
N GLU A 82 11.33 -31.88 13.82
CA GLU A 82 12.24 -31.36 14.83
C GLU A 82 13.34 -32.43 15.05
N ASP A 83 14.60 -32.05 15.06
CA ASP A 83 15.75 -32.92 15.30
C ASP A 83 15.74 -34.23 14.48
N ASN A 84 15.44 -34.16 13.18
CA ASN A 84 15.31 -35.29 12.25
C ASN A 84 14.19 -36.30 12.60
N VAL A 85 13.29 -35.95 13.52
CA VAL A 85 12.12 -36.76 13.88
C VAL A 85 10.87 -36.08 13.37
N SER A 86 9.95 -36.85 12.80
CA SER A 86 8.62 -36.35 12.45
C SER A 86 7.58 -36.94 13.38
N ARG A 87 6.71 -36.10 13.92
CA ARG A 87 5.54 -36.51 14.71
C ARG A 87 4.25 -35.82 14.21
N LYS A 88 3.14 -36.52 14.24
CA LYS A 88 1.82 -35.97 13.94
C LYS A 88 1.11 -35.61 15.23
N VAL A 89 0.41 -34.46 15.19
CA VAL A 89 -0.41 -33.95 16.30
C VAL A 89 -1.70 -33.39 15.70
N ASP A 90 -2.84 -33.72 16.32
CA ASP A 90 -4.17 -33.35 15.78
C ASP A 90 -4.41 -31.84 15.79
N LEU A 91 -3.95 -31.14 16.86
CA LEU A 91 -4.15 -29.71 17.02
C LEU A 91 -3.00 -29.08 17.80
N ILE A 92 -2.50 -27.95 17.28
CA ILE A 92 -1.55 -27.09 17.97
C ILE A 92 -2.04 -25.66 17.96
N LYS A 93 -1.82 -24.95 19.07
CA LYS A 93 -2.08 -23.52 19.19
C LYS A 93 -0.77 -22.76 19.10
N PHE A 94 -0.76 -21.73 18.26
CA PHE A 94 0.42 -20.90 18.05
C PHE A 94 0.02 -19.44 18.02
N ASN A 95 0.73 -18.58 18.75
CA ASN A 95 0.49 -17.14 18.73
C ASN A 95 1.34 -16.49 17.63
N PHE A 96 0.68 -15.80 16.72
CA PHE A 96 1.29 -14.96 15.69
C PHE A 96 0.78 -13.53 15.81
N ASN A 97 1.54 -12.58 15.24
CA ASN A 97 1.14 -11.18 15.19
C ASN A 97 0.10 -10.91 14.08
N PHE A 98 -0.17 -11.88 13.23
CA PHE A 98 -1.13 -11.82 12.15
C PHE A 98 -2.44 -12.50 12.51
N ASP A 99 -3.54 -11.79 12.36
CA ASP A 99 -4.91 -12.32 12.34
C ASP A 99 -5.51 -12.12 10.95
N GLN A 100 -6.70 -12.66 10.73
CA GLN A 100 -7.44 -12.52 9.47
C GLN A 100 -7.60 -11.04 9.07
N LYS A 101 -8.02 -10.18 10.00
CA LYS A 101 -8.28 -8.76 9.72
C LYS A 101 -7.02 -8.02 9.26
N ARG A 102 -5.89 -8.31 9.92
CA ARG A 102 -4.60 -7.73 9.54
C ARG A 102 -4.15 -8.23 8.18
N MET A 103 -4.33 -9.52 7.89
CA MET A 103 -4.01 -10.07 6.58
C MET A 103 -4.87 -9.47 5.48
N GLU A 104 -6.18 -9.41 5.64
CA GLU A 104 -7.08 -8.76 4.68
C GLU A 104 -6.70 -7.29 4.46
N SER A 105 -6.31 -6.58 5.51
CA SER A 105 -5.89 -5.19 5.40
C SER A 105 -4.59 -4.99 4.61
N LEU A 106 -3.63 -5.92 4.73
CA LEU A 106 -2.36 -5.87 3.99
C LEU A 106 -2.55 -6.08 2.49
N PHE A 107 -3.59 -6.82 2.09
CA PHE A 107 -3.87 -7.17 0.69
C PHE A 107 -5.02 -6.37 0.08
N SER A 108 -5.62 -5.46 0.84
CA SER A 108 -6.67 -4.60 0.33
C SER A 108 -6.14 -3.61 -0.73
N ASN A 109 -6.98 -3.32 -1.71
CA ASN A 109 -6.66 -2.30 -2.69
C ASN A 109 -6.75 -0.92 -2.02
N LEU A 110 -5.61 -0.25 -1.83
CA LEU A 110 -5.51 1.05 -1.16
C LEU A 110 -6.42 2.12 -1.78
N SER A 111 -6.62 2.07 -3.10
CA SER A 111 -7.44 3.07 -3.80
C SER A 111 -8.95 2.93 -3.53
N SER A 112 -9.40 1.78 -3.06
CA SER A 112 -10.81 1.52 -2.73
C SER A 112 -11.16 1.77 -1.25
N LEU A 113 -10.15 2.09 -0.42
CA LEU A 113 -10.36 2.31 1.01
C LEU A 113 -10.76 3.76 1.30
N SER A 114 -11.70 3.92 2.26
CA SER A 114 -12.02 5.24 2.81
C SER A 114 -10.86 5.82 3.62
N LEU A 115 -10.85 7.15 3.82
CA LEU A 115 -9.81 7.84 4.59
C LEU A 115 -9.62 7.24 5.99
N LEU A 116 -10.71 6.93 6.69
CA LEU A 116 -10.65 6.33 8.04
C LEU A 116 -9.99 4.95 8.00
N LYS A 117 -10.37 4.11 7.05
CA LYS A 117 -9.75 2.78 6.88
C LYS A 117 -8.26 2.87 6.51
N LEU A 118 -7.86 3.87 5.73
CA LEU A 118 -6.44 4.11 5.42
C LEU A 118 -5.64 4.53 6.66
N ILE A 119 -6.22 5.33 7.56
CA ILE A 119 -5.58 5.72 8.82
C ILE A 119 -5.39 4.49 9.73
N ASP A 120 -6.42 3.64 9.86
CA ASP A 120 -6.33 2.40 10.62
C ASP A 120 -5.29 1.44 10.02
N LEU A 121 -5.27 1.34 8.68
CA LEU A 121 -4.28 0.55 7.96
C LEU A 121 -2.86 1.05 8.20
N LYS A 122 -2.64 2.37 8.18
CA LYS A 122 -1.34 2.98 8.52
C LYS A 122 -0.89 2.58 9.92
N LYS A 123 -1.80 2.62 10.91
CA LYS A 123 -1.51 2.21 12.29
C LYS A 123 -1.11 0.73 12.36
N ASN A 124 -1.84 -0.14 11.68
CA ASN A 124 -1.54 -1.57 11.63
C ASN A 124 -0.18 -1.83 10.95
N TYR A 125 0.12 -1.16 9.83
CA TYR A 125 1.41 -1.26 9.15
C TYR A 125 2.56 -0.84 10.08
N LYS A 126 2.39 0.27 10.82
CA LYS A 126 3.39 0.74 11.77
C LYS A 126 3.62 -0.26 12.91
N LEU A 127 2.55 -0.87 13.47
CA LEU A 127 2.66 -1.90 14.52
C LEU A 127 3.40 -3.15 14.03
N LEU A 128 3.26 -3.49 12.74
CA LEU A 128 3.89 -4.64 12.11
C LEU A 128 5.26 -4.30 11.49
N ASN A 129 5.79 -3.09 11.73
CA ASN A 129 7.03 -2.59 11.11
C ASN A 129 7.02 -2.64 9.57
N TYR A 130 5.84 -2.52 8.94
CA TYR A 130 5.70 -2.37 7.49
C TYR A 130 5.99 -0.95 7.03
N SER A 131 6.38 -0.81 5.75
CA SER A 131 6.44 0.50 5.12
C SER A 131 5.06 1.13 5.05
N THR A 132 4.90 2.28 5.66
CA THR A 132 3.68 3.08 5.59
C THR A 132 3.63 3.97 4.36
N THR A 133 4.71 4.03 3.55
CA THR A 133 4.89 4.97 2.44
C THR A 133 3.72 4.95 1.46
N ASP A 134 3.32 3.77 0.97
CA ASP A 134 2.23 3.65 -0.01
C ASP A 134 0.87 4.07 0.59
N VAL A 135 0.63 3.72 1.87
CA VAL A 135 -0.59 4.11 2.59
C VAL A 135 -0.62 5.61 2.84
N GLU A 136 0.51 6.20 3.23
CA GLU A 136 0.65 7.65 3.43
C GLU A 136 0.41 8.43 2.14
N ILE A 137 0.99 7.99 1.02
CA ILE A 137 0.72 8.57 -0.30
C ILE A 137 -0.78 8.56 -0.59
N GLN A 138 -1.45 7.44 -0.33
CA GLN A 138 -2.89 7.34 -0.60
C GLN A 138 -3.71 8.26 0.33
N ILE A 139 -3.37 8.36 1.60
CA ILE A 139 -4.00 9.30 2.54
C ILE A 139 -3.86 10.73 2.03
N TYR A 140 -2.65 11.15 1.68
CA TYR A 140 -2.42 12.50 1.18
C TYR A 140 -3.12 12.76 -0.16
N LYS A 141 -3.14 11.78 -1.07
CA LYS A 141 -3.90 11.88 -2.34
C LYS A 141 -5.37 12.16 -2.08
N VAL A 142 -6.00 11.37 -1.21
CA VAL A 142 -7.43 11.55 -0.88
C VAL A 142 -7.66 12.90 -0.21
N ALA A 143 -6.78 13.34 0.69
CA ALA A 143 -6.91 14.62 1.40
C ALA A 143 -6.69 15.84 0.48
N THR A 144 -5.76 15.74 -0.48
CA THR A 144 -5.42 16.85 -1.39
C THR A 144 -6.29 16.88 -2.66
N TYR A 145 -7.03 15.81 -2.94
CA TYR A 145 -7.86 15.70 -4.14
C TYR A 145 -8.90 16.82 -4.29
N PRO A 146 -9.64 17.27 -3.24
CA PRO A 146 -10.56 18.39 -3.36
C PRO A 146 -9.87 19.70 -3.75
N LEU A 147 -8.66 19.95 -3.23
CA LEU A 147 -7.86 21.12 -3.58
C LEU A 147 -7.44 21.09 -5.05
N LEU A 148 -6.98 19.92 -5.52
CA LEU A 148 -6.63 19.73 -6.92
C LEU A 148 -7.83 20.01 -7.84
N LEU A 149 -9.02 19.50 -7.49
CA LEU A 149 -10.25 19.76 -8.26
C LEU A 149 -10.61 21.26 -8.30
N ALA A 150 -10.48 21.96 -7.17
CA ALA A 150 -10.73 23.41 -7.14
C ALA A 150 -9.76 24.16 -8.06
N LEU A 151 -8.47 23.85 -8.02
CA LEU A 151 -7.47 24.47 -8.89
C LEU A 151 -7.70 24.15 -10.37
N MET A 152 -8.11 22.93 -10.71
CA MET A 152 -8.50 22.53 -12.07
C MET A 152 -9.73 23.29 -12.57
N THR A 153 -10.69 23.53 -11.69
CA THR A 153 -11.89 24.33 -12.02
C THR A 153 -11.52 25.77 -12.32
N ILE A 154 -10.63 26.37 -11.53
CA ILE A 154 -10.09 27.72 -11.77
C ILE A 154 -9.38 27.75 -13.13
N LEU A 155 -8.49 26.79 -13.42
CA LEU A 155 -7.78 26.72 -14.70
C LEU A 155 -8.77 26.64 -15.88
N SER A 156 -9.78 25.78 -15.76
CA SER A 156 -10.81 25.63 -16.81
C SER A 156 -11.57 26.94 -17.04
N SER A 157 -11.91 27.67 -15.98
CA SER A 157 -12.55 28.97 -16.05
C SER A 157 -11.65 29.98 -16.75
N ILE A 158 -10.38 30.04 -16.42
CA ILE A 158 -9.39 30.91 -17.05
C ILE A 158 -9.32 30.64 -18.56
N ILE A 159 -9.19 29.38 -18.98
CA ILE A 159 -9.14 28.97 -20.38
C ILE A 159 -10.42 29.43 -21.11
N MET A 160 -11.57 29.23 -20.47
CA MET A 160 -12.85 29.55 -21.09
C MET A 160 -13.03 31.07 -21.30
N PHE A 161 -12.63 31.91 -20.33
CA PHE A 161 -12.83 33.37 -20.36
C PHE A 161 -11.69 34.10 -21.07
N ASN A 162 -10.43 33.67 -20.96
CA ASN A 162 -9.27 34.36 -21.53
C ASN A 162 -9.06 34.07 -23.03
N THR A 163 -9.62 32.99 -23.55
CA THR A 163 -9.48 32.71 -24.98
C THR A 163 -10.29 33.72 -25.79
N ARG A 164 -9.64 34.40 -26.76
CA ARG A 164 -10.22 35.44 -27.59
C ARG A 164 -11.65 35.06 -28.05
N ARG A 165 -12.57 36.03 -28.00
CA ARG A 165 -13.99 35.87 -28.34
C ARG A 165 -14.25 35.23 -29.71
N ASN A 166 -13.25 35.27 -30.60
CA ASN A 166 -13.36 34.78 -31.98
C ASN A 166 -12.90 33.33 -32.17
N ASN A 167 -12.33 32.66 -31.12
CA ASN A 167 -11.91 31.26 -31.24
C ASN A 167 -13.13 30.35 -31.10
N SER A 168 -13.18 29.31 -31.96
CA SER A 168 -14.22 28.28 -31.89
C SER A 168 -14.24 27.59 -30.52
N LYS A 169 -15.43 27.22 -30.06
CA LYS A 169 -15.61 26.49 -28.79
C LYS A 169 -14.74 25.22 -28.75
N THR A 170 -14.56 24.59 -29.90
CA THR A 170 -13.75 23.37 -30.07
C THR A 170 -12.28 23.58 -29.66
N ILE A 171 -11.67 24.73 -30.06
CA ILE A 171 -10.27 25.03 -29.72
C ILE A 171 -10.10 25.15 -28.18
N LYS A 172 -11.07 25.79 -27.50
CA LYS A 172 -11.04 25.92 -26.02
C LYS A 172 -11.07 24.56 -25.34
N ILE A 173 -11.90 23.63 -25.84
CA ILE A 173 -11.99 22.28 -25.33
C ILE A 173 -10.67 21.52 -25.54
N ILE A 174 -10.08 21.63 -26.73
CA ILE A 174 -8.80 20.97 -27.04
C ILE A 174 -7.69 21.47 -26.12
N ILE A 175 -7.60 22.79 -25.90
CA ILE A 175 -6.61 23.38 -24.99
C ILE A 175 -6.84 22.88 -23.56
N GLY A 176 -8.06 22.87 -23.07
CA GLY A 176 -8.40 22.38 -21.73
C GLY A 176 -8.03 20.90 -21.55
N LEU A 177 -8.32 20.08 -22.56
CA LEU A 177 -7.99 18.66 -22.55
C LEU A 177 -6.46 18.44 -22.56
N PHE A 178 -5.73 19.21 -23.36
CA PHE A 178 -4.26 19.15 -23.38
C PHE A 178 -3.66 19.47 -22.01
N PHE A 179 -4.08 20.58 -21.35
CA PHE A 179 -3.60 20.93 -20.02
C PHE A 179 -3.97 19.85 -18.98
N SER A 180 -5.18 19.29 -19.06
CA SER A 180 -5.60 18.20 -18.18
C SER A 180 -4.69 16.99 -18.26
N ILE A 181 -4.31 16.59 -19.46
CA ILE A 181 -3.36 15.48 -19.71
C ILE A 181 -1.98 15.80 -19.13
N VAL A 182 -1.45 17.00 -19.39
CA VAL A 182 -0.14 17.42 -18.87
C VAL A 182 -0.12 17.40 -17.35
N ILE A 183 -1.13 17.98 -16.70
CA ILE A 183 -1.25 18.02 -15.22
C ILE A 183 -1.36 16.61 -14.65
N TYR A 184 -2.13 15.72 -15.29
CA TYR A 184 -2.23 14.32 -14.89
C TYR A 184 -0.86 13.63 -14.92
N TYR A 185 -0.08 13.78 -15.99
CA TYR A 185 1.24 13.16 -16.10
C TYR A 185 2.24 13.74 -15.08
N ILE A 186 2.24 15.05 -14.87
CA ILE A 186 3.07 15.70 -13.83
C ILE A 186 2.72 15.12 -12.46
N ASN A 187 1.44 15.09 -12.09
CA ASN A 187 0.99 14.56 -10.81
C ASN A 187 1.38 13.07 -10.63
N ASN A 188 1.21 12.27 -11.68
CA ASN A 188 1.60 10.86 -11.65
C ASN A 188 3.12 10.66 -11.51
N LEU A 189 3.92 11.45 -12.20
CA LEU A 189 5.39 11.40 -12.12
C LEU A 189 5.86 11.69 -10.68
N PHE A 190 5.38 12.77 -10.07
CA PHE A 190 5.74 13.10 -8.68
C PHE A 190 5.28 12.02 -7.70
N ASN A 191 4.08 11.45 -7.88
CA ASN A 191 3.59 10.34 -7.06
C ASN A 191 4.49 9.10 -7.15
N VAL A 192 4.97 8.76 -8.35
CA VAL A 192 5.90 7.63 -8.54
C VAL A 192 7.25 7.91 -7.88
N MET A 193 7.77 9.14 -8.00
CA MET A 193 9.03 9.53 -7.35
C MET A 193 8.92 9.48 -5.83
N GLY A 194 7.79 9.89 -5.25
CA GLY A 194 7.52 9.76 -3.81
C GLY A 194 7.40 8.29 -3.37
N ALA A 195 6.68 7.47 -4.14
CA ALA A 195 6.53 6.04 -3.86
C ALA A 195 7.84 5.25 -3.95
N THR A 196 8.79 5.71 -4.77
CA THR A 196 10.13 5.12 -4.89
C THR A 196 11.15 5.73 -3.91
N GLU A 197 10.69 6.60 -3.00
CA GLU A 197 11.54 7.28 -2.00
C GLU A 197 12.69 8.12 -2.61
N LYS A 198 12.59 8.47 -3.90
CA LYS A 198 13.57 9.33 -4.58
C LYS A 198 13.48 10.78 -4.13
N ILE A 199 12.29 11.21 -3.71
CA ILE A 199 12.03 12.53 -3.15
C ILE A 199 11.20 12.39 -1.86
N PRO A 200 11.31 13.34 -0.91
CA PRO A 200 10.47 13.32 0.28
C PRO A 200 8.98 13.31 -0.08
N LEU A 201 8.20 12.53 0.65
CA LEU A 201 6.79 12.31 0.39
C LEU A 201 5.98 13.62 0.35
N MET A 202 6.26 14.54 1.26
CA MET A 202 5.63 15.87 1.29
C MET A 202 5.88 16.64 0.00
N VAL A 203 7.12 16.64 -0.49
CA VAL A 203 7.48 17.32 -1.75
C VAL A 203 6.74 16.70 -2.93
N SER A 204 6.66 15.36 -2.97
CA SER A 204 6.01 14.66 -4.08
C SER A 204 4.52 15.01 -4.24
N ILE A 205 3.84 15.30 -3.15
CA ILE A 205 2.41 15.56 -3.16
C ILE A 205 2.08 17.05 -3.33
N TRP A 206 2.85 17.93 -2.66
CA TRP A 206 2.56 19.35 -2.69
C TRP A 206 3.11 20.06 -3.93
N THR A 207 4.20 19.58 -4.54
CA THR A 207 4.81 20.25 -5.71
C THR A 207 3.84 20.37 -6.90
N PRO A 208 3.11 19.35 -7.33
CA PRO A 208 2.15 19.51 -8.44
C PRO A 208 1.04 20.52 -8.13
N ILE A 209 0.58 20.56 -6.88
CA ILE A 209 -0.47 21.49 -6.43
C ILE A 209 0.06 22.92 -6.43
N MET A 210 1.27 23.14 -5.92
CA MET A 210 1.92 24.46 -5.94
C MET A 210 2.18 24.93 -7.36
N LEU A 211 2.68 24.08 -8.24
CA LEU A 211 2.87 24.44 -9.66
C LEU A 211 1.57 24.87 -10.32
N LEU A 212 0.49 24.10 -10.13
CA LEU A 212 -0.81 24.44 -10.68
C LEU A 212 -1.38 25.74 -10.09
N SER A 213 -1.18 25.95 -8.79
CA SER A 213 -1.57 27.20 -8.11
C SER A 213 -0.83 28.42 -8.67
N LEU A 214 0.49 28.31 -8.89
CA LEU A 214 1.30 29.37 -9.49
C LEU A 214 0.85 29.68 -10.93
N VAL A 215 0.62 28.65 -11.75
CA VAL A 215 0.11 28.85 -13.12
C VAL A 215 -1.22 29.59 -13.11
N ASN A 216 -2.15 29.20 -12.26
CA ASN A 216 -3.44 29.88 -12.12
C ASN A 216 -3.26 31.34 -11.71
N LEU A 217 -2.43 31.60 -10.70
CA LEU A 217 -2.18 32.95 -10.16
C LEU A 217 -1.57 33.86 -11.23
N ILE A 218 -0.50 33.41 -11.91
CA ILE A 218 0.15 34.17 -12.98
C ILE A 218 -0.85 34.50 -14.12
N THR A 219 -1.67 33.52 -14.47
CA THR A 219 -2.63 33.72 -15.56
C THR A 219 -3.73 34.68 -15.19
N ILE A 220 -4.24 34.64 -13.94
CA ILE A 220 -5.23 35.60 -13.42
C ILE A 220 -4.68 37.03 -13.40
N LEU A 221 -3.43 37.21 -12.91
CA LEU A 221 -2.78 38.51 -12.89
C LEU A 221 -2.64 39.09 -14.31
N ASN A 222 -2.17 38.28 -15.26
CA ASN A 222 -2.03 38.70 -16.66
C ASN A 222 -3.37 39.05 -17.35
N ILE A 223 -4.49 38.54 -16.86
CA ILE A 223 -5.83 38.91 -17.38
C ILE A 223 -6.28 40.24 -16.80
N ASN A 224 -5.97 40.48 -15.52
CA ASN A 224 -6.38 41.73 -14.84
C ASN A 224 -5.61 42.96 -15.33
N ASP A 225 -4.41 42.79 -15.87
CA ASP A 225 -3.55 43.84 -16.40
C ASP A 225 -3.88 44.23 -17.87
N LYS A 226 -4.89 43.59 -18.47
CA LYS A 226 -5.39 43.86 -19.83
C LYS A 226 -6.77 44.50 -19.83
#